data_954d37810ddae95b1d39d6a76a399306
#
_entry.id   954d37810ddae95b1d39d6a76a399306
#
_cell.length_a   1.000
_cell.length_b   1.000
_cell.length_c   1.000
_cell.angle_alpha   90.00
_cell.angle_beta   90.00
_cell.angle_gamma   90.00
#
_symmetry.space_group_name_H-M   'P 1'
#
loop_
_entity.id
_entity.type
_entity.pdbx_description
1 polymer ?
#
loop_
_entity_poly.entity_id
_entity_poly.type
_entity_poly.pdbx_seq_one_letter_code
_entity_poly.pdbx_strand_id
1 'polypeptide(L)'
;MQQALSKIVGEANVLAGDDSVYTADETIFAADGRADLVVLPSSAKEVTEVVAWCYSHDVPITPRGGGSGWAGGAVPLGSGIVLGLERLSAVRSFEPLQWRIEVEAGVTTATVHRLALENGLYFPPDPGAPEQSLIGGNVATNAGGPHCFKYGVTGAWVTGVEAVIAPGELIRVGGAARKDVAGYDLAALLTGSEGTLGVITSVSLRLIPTPEPSLPLAAFYPSVASGCEAIERVMAAGPVAAAIEYLDRATLEITGGGFPGELPAGAEFLLIVDCDSGQADRDELLRALAEGALCAPLAPDDPRALWRWREALGTSVSSEHGSKISDDIAVPLDRLADAIEQTIEIGERHGVAACSFGHAGDGNLHSTFMLDPDDELAVRRAMAAGDDLLAMAIELGGTISGEHGIGLAKNGWLHKQWGGPASRAHEAIKQALDPKNLMNPGKKMT
;
A
#
# COMPACT_ATOMS: atom_id res chain seq x y z
N MET A 1 9.31 -14.51 -30.05
CA MET A 1 8.53 -14.01 -28.94
C MET A 1 7.32 -13.22 -29.43
N GLN A 2 7.48 -12.00 -30.01
CA GLN A 2 6.40 -11.12 -30.42
C GLN A 2 5.31 -11.81 -31.25
N GLN A 3 5.66 -12.50 -32.33
CA GLN A 3 4.68 -13.19 -33.19
C GLN A 3 3.87 -14.28 -32.46
N ALA A 4 4.46 -14.95 -31.48
CA ALA A 4 3.76 -15.97 -30.70
C ALA A 4 2.75 -15.34 -29.76
N LEU A 5 3.15 -14.29 -29.02
CA LEU A 5 2.30 -13.59 -28.08
C LEU A 5 1.18 -12.81 -28.79
N SER A 6 1.46 -12.21 -29.98
CA SER A 6 0.43 -11.58 -30.82
C SER A 6 -0.66 -12.54 -31.28
N LYS A 7 -0.36 -13.84 -31.42
CA LYS A 7 -1.42 -14.83 -31.74
C LYS A 7 -2.34 -15.11 -30.57
N ILE A 8 -1.90 -14.86 -29.34
CA ILE A 8 -2.70 -15.07 -28.13
C ILE A 8 -3.57 -13.85 -27.85
N VAL A 9 -2.95 -12.65 -27.76
CA VAL A 9 -3.64 -11.43 -27.30
C VAL A 9 -4.03 -10.47 -28.44
N GLY A 10 -3.64 -10.74 -29.69
CA GLY A 10 -3.77 -9.83 -30.83
C GLY A 10 -2.58 -8.89 -30.97
N GLU A 11 -2.24 -8.53 -32.21
CA GLU A 11 -1.03 -7.74 -32.53
C GLU A 11 -1.04 -6.34 -31.86
N ALA A 12 -2.20 -5.69 -31.80
CA ALA A 12 -2.37 -4.38 -31.18
C ALA A 12 -2.14 -4.37 -29.65
N ASN A 13 -2.09 -5.55 -29.03
CA ASN A 13 -1.95 -5.72 -27.57
C ASN A 13 -0.56 -6.28 -27.17
N VAL A 14 0.39 -6.21 -28.09
CA VAL A 14 1.81 -6.48 -27.83
C VAL A 14 2.59 -5.23 -28.19
N LEU A 15 3.11 -4.53 -27.16
CA LEU A 15 3.79 -3.25 -27.28
C LEU A 15 5.30 -3.43 -27.13
N ALA A 16 6.08 -2.39 -27.46
CA ALA A 16 7.51 -2.35 -27.18
C ALA A 16 7.78 -2.35 -25.66
N GLY A 17 8.87 -2.94 -25.24
CA GLY A 17 9.22 -3.13 -23.83
C GLY A 17 9.93 -1.95 -23.19
N ASP A 18 10.07 -0.82 -23.89
CA ASP A 18 10.69 0.43 -23.44
C ASP A 18 9.68 1.55 -23.14
N ASP A 19 8.38 1.25 -23.17
CA ASP A 19 7.34 2.21 -22.80
C ASP A 19 7.36 2.46 -21.29
N SER A 20 7.72 3.67 -20.88
CA SER A 20 7.85 4.07 -19.48
C SER A 20 6.55 3.91 -18.67
N VAL A 21 5.39 4.00 -19.33
CA VAL A 21 4.08 3.73 -18.69
C VAL A 21 4.02 2.33 -18.10
N TYR A 22 4.72 1.36 -18.72
CA TYR A 22 4.70 -0.04 -18.29
C TYR A 22 5.96 -0.50 -17.57
N THR A 23 7.06 0.25 -17.68
CA THR A 23 8.36 -0.16 -17.11
C THR A 23 8.74 0.56 -15.82
N ALA A 24 7.92 1.52 -15.38
CA ALA A 24 8.09 2.26 -14.12
C ALA A 24 6.87 2.11 -13.20
N ASP A 25 7.05 2.35 -11.92
CA ASP A 25 6.00 2.63 -10.93
C ASP A 25 6.35 3.93 -10.17
N GLU A 26 5.75 4.20 -9.02
CA GLU A 26 5.99 5.44 -8.27
C GLU A 26 7.27 5.40 -7.39
N THR A 27 8.07 4.32 -7.47
CA THR A 27 9.33 4.25 -6.74
C THR A 27 10.42 5.07 -7.43
N ILE A 28 11.31 5.68 -6.65
CA ILE A 28 12.51 6.35 -7.19
C ILE A 28 13.52 5.39 -7.82
N PHE A 29 13.41 4.08 -7.54
CA PHE A 29 14.26 3.02 -8.10
C PHE A 29 13.83 2.59 -9.51
N ALA A 30 12.80 3.19 -10.07
CA ALA A 30 12.17 2.79 -11.33
C ALA A 30 12.92 3.23 -12.60
N ALA A 31 13.94 4.09 -12.49
CA ALA A 31 14.55 4.77 -13.64
C ALA A 31 15.12 3.85 -14.73
N ASP A 32 15.38 2.57 -14.43
CA ASP A 32 16.03 1.61 -15.34
C ASP A 32 15.19 0.37 -15.66
N GLY A 33 13.87 0.40 -15.42
CA GLY A 33 12.99 -0.72 -15.78
C GLY A 33 13.01 -1.00 -17.28
N ARG A 34 13.25 -2.26 -17.67
CA ARG A 34 13.27 -2.69 -19.07
C ARG A 34 12.65 -4.06 -19.21
N ALA A 35 11.90 -4.25 -20.30
CA ALA A 35 11.37 -5.53 -20.72
C ALA A 35 11.66 -5.72 -22.22
N ASP A 36 11.47 -6.93 -22.72
CA ASP A 36 11.50 -7.18 -24.16
C ASP A 36 10.20 -6.72 -24.83
N LEU A 37 9.06 -6.98 -24.18
CA LEU A 37 7.72 -6.63 -24.67
C LEU A 37 6.77 -6.30 -23.51
N VAL A 38 5.70 -5.55 -23.84
CA VAL A 38 4.51 -5.44 -23.00
C VAL A 38 3.38 -6.24 -23.63
N VAL A 39 2.67 -7.04 -22.84
CA VAL A 39 1.59 -7.90 -23.30
C VAL A 39 0.33 -7.61 -22.50
N LEU A 40 -0.78 -7.33 -23.19
CA LEU A 40 -2.03 -6.86 -22.61
C LEU A 40 -3.17 -7.86 -22.86
N PRO A 41 -3.31 -8.91 -22.03
CA PRO A 41 -4.40 -9.88 -22.16
C PRO A 41 -5.75 -9.26 -21.76
N SER A 42 -6.84 -9.78 -22.34
CA SER A 42 -8.22 -9.36 -22.06
C SER A 42 -9.04 -10.43 -21.34
N SER A 43 -8.46 -11.56 -21.00
CA SER A 43 -9.14 -12.67 -20.33
C SER A 43 -8.17 -13.54 -19.54
N ALA A 44 -8.67 -14.23 -18.51
CA ALA A 44 -7.90 -15.21 -17.74
C ALA A 44 -7.35 -16.34 -18.65
N LYS A 45 -8.07 -16.67 -19.73
CA LYS A 45 -7.60 -17.64 -20.73
C LYS A 45 -6.33 -17.13 -21.44
N GLU A 46 -6.34 -15.89 -21.91
CA GLU A 46 -5.17 -15.28 -22.55
C GLU A 46 -3.98 -15.21 -21.57
N VAL A 47 -4.22 -14.86 -20.29
CA VAL A 47 -3.19 -14.88 -19.24
C VAL A 47 -2.60 -16.29 -19.11
N THR A 48 -3.44 -17.32 -19.04
CA THR A 48 -3.01 -18.74 -18.98
C THR A 48 -2.12 -19.11 -20.15
N GLU A 49 -2.53 -18.76 -21.37
CA GLU A 49 -1.78 -19.08 -22.60
C GLU A 49 -0.44 -18.31 -22.66
N VAL A 50 -0.41 -17.02 -22.25
CA VAL A 50 0.81 -16.20 -22.18
C VAL A 50 1.77 -16.78 -21.14
N VAL A 51 1.31 -17.08 -19.93
CA VAL A 51 2.13 -17.66 -18.86
C VAL A 51 2.69 -19.02 -19.30
N ALA A 52 1.86 -19.90 -19.90
CA ALA A 52 2.31 -21.20 -20.40
C ALA A 52 3.38 -21.05 -21.48
N TRP A 53 3.20 -20.12 -22.40
CA TRP A 53 4.19 -19.84 -23.43
C TRP A 53 5.50 -19.33 -22.82
N CYS A 54 5.45 -18.34 -21.95
CA CYS A 54 6.63 -17.80 -21.28
C CYS A 54 7.38 -18.86 -20.48
N TYR A 55 6.63 -19.67 -19.73
CA TYR A 55 7.21 -20.73 -18.90
C TYR A 55 7.89 -21.83 -19.73
N SER A 56 7.35 -22.15 -20.91
CA SER A 56 7.96 -23.14 -21.84
C SER A 56 9.19 -22.62 -22.58
N HIS A 57 9.40 -21.29 -22.58
CA HIS A 57 10.52 -20.63 -23.26
C HIS A 57 11.50 -19.93 -22.31
N ASP A 58 11.35 -20.15 -21.00
CA ASP A 58 12.17 -19.54 -19.94
C ASP A 58 12.17 -17.98 -20.00
N VAL A 59 11.00 -17.39 -20.30
CA VAL A 59 10.82 -15.94 -20.40
C VAL A 59 10.25 -15.41 -19.08
N PRO A 60 10.93 -14.48 -18.40
CA PRO A 60 10.42 -13.84 -17.19
C PRO A 60 9.14 -13.04 -17.42
N ILE A 61 8.30 -12.96 -16.41
CA ILE A 61 7.02 -12.26 -16.42
C ILE A 61 6.98 -11.29 -15.26
N THR A 62 6.76 -10.00 -15.52
CA THR A 62 6.46 -8.97 -14.52
C THR A 62 4.99 -8.63 -14.62
N PRO A 63 4.12 -9.15 -13.72
CA PRO A 63 2.71 -8.74 -13.69
C PRO A 63 2.60 -7.28 -13.27
N ARG A 64 1.70 -6.54 -13.93
CA ARG A 64 1.46 -5.13 -13.66
C ARG A 64 -0.03 -4.84 -13.51
N GLY A 65 -0.40 -4.20 -12.40
CA GLY A 65 -1.68 -3.53 -12.21
C GLY A 65 -1.64 -2.08 -12.70
N GLY A 66 -2.07 -1.12 -11.91
CA GLY A 66 -2.05 0.30 -12.24
C GLY A 66 -0.68 0.97 -12.20
N GLY A 67 0.35 0.31 -11.66
CA GLY A 67 1.69 0.88 -11.51
C GLY A 67 1.78 2.00 -10.47
N SER A 68 0.83 2.08 -9.56
CA SER A 68 0.77 3.07 -8.47
C SER A 68 1.53 2.63 -7.20
N GLY A 69 2.31 1.56 -7.26
CA GLY A 69 3.09 1.04 -6.13
C GLY A 69 4.38 1.83 -5.90
N TRP A 70 4.88 1.80 -4.65
CA TRP A 70 6.04 2.56 -4.20
C TRP A 70 7.31 1.73 -3.98
N ALA A 71 7.23 0.41 -4.15
CA ALA A 71 8.32 -0.49 -3.83
C ALA A 71 9.04 -1.10 -5.05
N GLY A 72 8.68 -0.73 -6.28
CA GLY A 72 9.28 -1.30 -7.48
C GLY A 72 8.75 -2.69 -7.84
N GLY A 73 7.60 -3.09 -7.29
CA GLY A 73 6.99 -4.40 -7.53
C GLY A 73 6.59 -4.65 -8.98
N ALA A 74 6.21 -3.59 -9.71
CA ALA A 74 5.80 -3.65 -11.12
C ALA A 74 6.92 -3.31 -12.12
N VAL A 75 8.15 -3.06 -11.64
CA VAL A 75 9.29 -2.66 -12.49
C VAL A 75 9.98 -3.90 -13.05
N PRO A 76 10.10 -4.08 -14.39
CA PRO A 76 10.78 -5.23 -14.99
C PRO A 76 12.31 -5.12 -14.88
N LEU A 77 13.02 -6.24 -14.75
CA LEU A 77 14.47 -6.31 -14.53
C LEU A 77 15.26 -6.67 -15.80
N GLY A 78 15.07 -5.91 -16.88
CA GLY A 78 15.97 -5.94 -18.05
C GLY A 78 15.66 -6.99 -19.11
N SER A 79 14.74 -7.94 -18.88
CA SER A 79 14.34 -8.95 -19.88
C SER A 79 12.95 -9.50 -19.57
N GLY A 80 12.39 -10.27 -20.50
CA GLY A 80 11.08 -10.88 -20.37
C GLY A 80 9.93 -9.93 -20.77
N ILE A 81 8.77 -10.18 -20.25
CA ILE A 81 7.58 -9.39 -20.56
C ILE A 81 7.02 -8.67 -19.34
N VAL A 82 6.45 -7.48 -19.56
CA VAL A 82 5.45 -6.91 -18.66
C VAL A 82 4.09 -7.46 -19.07
N LEU A 83 3.35 -8.00 -18.12
CA LEU A 83 1.99 -8.49 -18.32
C LEU A 83 1.00 -7.51 -17.69
N GLY A 84 0.49 -6.55 -18.48
CA GLY A 84 -0.45 -5.53 -18.04
C GLY A 84 -1.87 -6.08 -17.96
N LEU A 85 -2.53 -5.86 -16.83
CA LEU A 85 -3.82 -6.50 -16.52
C LEU A 85 -5.02 -5.55 -16.63
N GLU A 86 -4.83 -4.32 -17.09
CA GLU A 86 -5.86 -3.28 -17.19
C GLU A 86 -7.05 -3.66 -18.08
N ARG A 87 -6.84 -4.57 -19.03
CA ARG A 87 -7.92 -5.04 -19.92
C ARG A 87 -8.82 -6.12 -19.30
N LEU A 88 -8.42 -6.68 -18.15
CA LEU A 88 -9.28 -7.55 -17.34
C LEU A 88 -10.16 -6.66 -16.43
N SER A 89 -11.14 -5.96 -17.01
CA SER A 89 -11.86 -4.86 -16.35
C SER A 89 -13.36 -5.13 -16.12
N ALA A 90 -13.80 -6.39 -16.22
CA ALA A 90 -15.19 -6.72 -16.01
C ALA A 90 -15.55 -6.85 -14.53
N VAL A 91 -16.72 -6.34 -14.15
CA VAL A 91 -17.42 -6.72 -12.93
C VAL A 91 -18.17 -8.02 -13.23
N ARG A 92 -17.69 -9.15 -12.72
CA ARG A 92 -18.23 -10.49 -13.02
C ARG A 92 -19.55 -10.76 -12.34
N SER A 93 -19.67 -10.33 -11.07
CA SER A 93 -20.92 -10.37 -10.34
C SER A 93 -20.98 -9.28 -9.27
N PHE A 94 -22.17 -8.78 -8.98
CA PHE A 94 -22.43 -7.89 -7.87
C PHE A 94 -23.70 -8.33 -7.16
N GLU A 95 -23.57 -8.74 -5.90
CA GLU A 95 -24.66 -9.33 -5.10
C GLU A 95 -24.89 -8.48 -3.83
N PRO A 96 -25.59 -7.33 -3.95
CA PRO A 96 -25.74 -6.40 -2.83
C PRO A 96 -26.34 -7.01 -1.57
N LEU A 97 -27.34 -7.91 -1.72
CA LEU A 97 -27.98 -8.60 -0.59
C LEU A 97 -27.04 -9.57 0.14
N GLN A 98 -25.96 -9.99 -0.52
CA GLN A 98 -24.94 -10.87 0.04
C GLN A 98 -23.70 -10.09 0.48
N TRP A 99 -23.67 -8.77 0.24
CA TRP A 99 -22.52 -7.89 0.51
C TRP A 99 -21.25 -8.38 -0.19
N ARG A 100 -21.37 -8.68 -1.46
CA ARG A 100 -20.30 -9.30 -2.24
C ARG A 100 -20.23 -8.73 -3.64
N ILE A 101 -18.99 -8.60 -4.13
CA ILE A 101 -18.69 -8.29 -5.52
C ILE A 101 -17.55 -9.19 -6.01
N GLU A 102 -17.61 -9.64 -7.26
CA GLU A 102 -16.52 -10.32 -7.95
C GLU A 102 -16.09 -9.46 -9.14
N VAL A 103 -14.81 -9.12 -9.17
CA VAL A 103 -14.23 -8.23 -10.19
C VAL A 103 -12.99 -8.85 -10.81
N GLU A 104 -12.73 -8.55 -12.05
CA GLU A 104 -11.44 -8.84 -12.68
C GLU A 104 -10.34 -7.94 -12.14
N ALA A 105 -9.09 -8.39 -12.25
CA ALA A 105 -7.93 -7.76 -11.66
C ALA A 105 -7.67 -6.31 -12.11
N GLY A 106 -8.12 -5.95 -13.30
CA GLY A 106 -7.98 -4.63 -13.92
C GLY A 106 -9.12 -3.65 -13.62
N VAL A 107 -10.06 -4.00 -12.74
CA VAL A 107 -11.08 -3.06 -12.25
C VAL A 107 -10.42 -2.09 -11.27
N THR A 108 -10.69 -0.78 -11.40
CA THR A 108 -10.13 0.24 -10.50
C THR A 108 -10.77 0.20 -9.11
N THR A 109 -10.02 0.57 -8.10
CA THR A 109 -10.51 0.71 -6.72
C THR A 109 -11.69 1.67 -6.66
N ALA A 110 -11.60 2.81 -7.34
CA ALA A 110 -12.69 3.79 -7.45
C ALA A 110 -13.97 3.20 -8.02
N THR A 111 -13.88 2.29 -9.00
CA THR A 111 -15.06 1.59 -9.54
C THR A 111 -15.75 0.73 -8.48
N VAL A 112 -14.98 -0.01 -7.68
CA VAL A 112 -15.55 -0.83 -6.59
C VAL A 112 -16.18 0.05 -5.52
N HIS A 113 -15.51 1.13 -5.09
CA HIS A 113 -16.06 2.11 -4.13
C HIS A 113 -17.38 2.70 -4.63
N ARG A 114 -17.40 3.18 -5.87
CA ARG A 114 -18.61 3.78 -6.46
C ARG A 114 -19.78 2.79 -6.51
N LEU A 115 -19.55 1.58 -7.02
CA LEU A 115 -20.59 0.55 -7.12
C LEU A 115 -21.13 0.14 -5.74
N ALA A 116 -20.26 0.03 -4.73
CA ALA A 116 -20.67 -0.25 -3.38
C ALA A 116 -21.58 0.86 -2.83
N LEU A 117 -21.12 2.13 -2.89
CA LEU A 117 -21.85 3.29 -2.37
C LEU A 117 -23.20 3.51 -3.06
N GLU A 118 -23.30 3.34 -4.38
CA GLU A 118 -24.56 3.41 -5.14
C GLU A 118 -25.61 2.41 -4.65
N ASN A 119 -25.19 1.38 -3.91
CA ASN A 119 -26.06 0.33 -3.39
C ASN A 119 -26.14 0.28 -1.86
N GLY A 120 -25.73 1.38 -1.17
CA GLY A 120 -25.77 1.47 0.29
C GLY A 120 -24.74 0.56 0.99
N LEU A 121 -23.69 0.18 0.26
CA LEU A 121 -22.60 -0.64 0.74
C LEU A 121 -21.29 0.14 0.75
N TYR A 122 -20.28 -0.43 1.38
CA TYR A 122 -18.96 0.15 1.52
C TYR A 122 -17.88 -0.92 1.34
N PHE A 123 -16.83 -0.58 0.59
CA PHE A 123 -15.58 -1.34 0.48
C PHE A 123 -14.51 -0.56 1.22
N PRO A 124 -14.11 -1.00 2.43
CA PRO A 124 -13.26 -0.20 3.31
C PRO A 124 -11.82 0.05 2.86
N PRO A 125 -11.12 -0.87 2.16
CA PRO A 125 -9.75 -0.57 1.73
C PRO A 125 -9.68 0.67 0.86
N ASP A 126 -8.84 1.62 1.26
CA ASP A 126 -8.70 2.94 0.65
C ASP A 126 -7.24 3.30 0.32
N PRO A 127 -6.54 2.46 -0.44
CA PRO A 127 -5.18 2.78 -0.87
C PRO A 127 -5.15 4.07 -1.69
N GLY A 128 -4.01 4.77 -1.65
CA GLY A 128 -3.79 5.97 -2.44
C GLY A 128 -4.09 5.76 -3.94
N ALA A 129 -4.39 6.84 -4.67
CA ALA A 129 -4.67 6.86 -6.10
C ALA A 129 -5.78 5.86 -6.56
N PRO A 130 -7.00 5.90 -6.03
CA PRO A 130 -8.04 4.90 -6.30
C PRO A 130 -8.49 4.84 -7.75
N GLU A 131 -8.32 5.91 -8.53
CA GLU A 131 -8.63 5.95 -9.97
C GLU A 131 -7.59 5.21 -10.82
N GLN A 132 -6.34 5.11 -10.33
CA GLN A 132 -5.22 4.44 -11.02
C GLN A 132 -5.01 3.02 -10.48
N SER A 133 -5.14 2.82 -9.18
CA SER A 133 -4.92 1.51 -8.56
C SER A 133 -5.96 0.49 -9.03
N LEU A 134 -5.48 -0.70 -9.38
CA LEU A 134 -6.31 -1.81 -9.83
C LEU A 134 -6.44 -2.86 -8.71
N ILE A 135 -7.61 -3.45 -8.58
CA ILE A 135 -7.92 -4.42 -7.51
C ILE A 135 -6.92 -5.58 -7.47
N GLY A 136 -6.51 -6.10 -8.63
CA GLY A 136 -5.48 -7.15 -8.69
C GLY A 136 -4.15 -6.72 -8.11
N GLY A 137 -3.76 -5.45 -8.33
CA GLY A 137 -2.57 -4.83 -7.74
C GLY A 137 -2.70 -4.67 -6.23
N ASN A 138 -3.83 -4.15 -5.74
CA ASN A 138 -4.09 -3.98 -4.31
C ASN A 138 -4.06 -5.32 -3.56
N VAL A 139 -4.60 -6.38 -4.15
CA VAL A 139 -4.52 -7.73 -3.58
C VAL A 139 -3.09 -8.26 -3.64
N ALA A 140 -2.37 -8.05 -4.76
CA ALA A 140 -1.00 -8.52 -4.91
C ALA A 140 -0.04 -7.86 -3.90
N THR A 141 -0.25 -6.60 -3.54
CA THR A 141 0.55 -5.89 -2.52
C THR A 141 -0.05 -6.00 -1.11
N ASN A 142 -1.28 -6.48 -0.97
CA ASN A 142 -2.06 -6.39 0.26
C ASN A 142 -2.17 -4.94 0.74
N ALA A 143 -2.53 -4.04 -0.17
CA ALA A 143 -2.48 -2.60 0.03
C ALA A 143 -3.28 -2.14 1.26
N GLY A 144 -2.71 -1.17 1.97
CA GLY A 144 -3.30 -0.51 3.13
C GLY A 144 -3.93 0.84 2.79
N GLY A 145 -4.07 1.69 3.80
CA GLY A 145 -4.61 3.04 3.76
C GLY A 145 -5.06 3.52 5.14
N PRO A 146 -5.48 4.79 5.29
CA PRO A 146 -5.81 5.40 6.58
C PRO A 146 -6.85 4.63 7.42
N HIS A 147 -7.83 4.02 6.75
CA HIS A 147 -8.92 3.31 7.42
C HIS A 147 -8.60 1.85 7.79
N CYS A 148 -7.35 1.39 7.53
CA CYS A 148 -6.90 0.05 7.92
C CYS A 148 -6.91 -0.16 9.43
N PHE A 149 -6.75 0.89 10.22
CA PHE A 149 -6.84 0.83 11.67
C PHE A 149 -8.14 0.17 12.14
N LYS A 150 -9.28 0.58 11.57
CA LYS A 150 -10.59 0.00 11.91
C LYS A 150 -10.93 -1.25 11.09
N TYR A 151 -10.60 -1.22 9.82
CA TYR A 151 -11.15 -2.17 8.84
C TYR A 151 -10.16 -3.22 8.35
N GLY A 152 -8.87 -3.04 8.64
CA GLY A 152 -7.81 -3.93 8.14
C GLY A 152 -7.44 -3.63 6.68
N VAL A 153 -6.32 -4.21 6.26
CA VAL A 153 -5.78 -4.11 4.90
C VAL A 153 -6.62 -4.86 3.87
N THR A 154 -6.33 -4.70 2.59
CA THR A 154 -7.06 -5.31 1.47
C THR A 154 -7.35 -6.80 1.68
N GLY A 155 -6.39 -7.59 2.19
CA GLY A 155 -6.54 -9.02 2.41
C GLY A 155 -7.66 -9.40 3.37
N ALA A 156 -8.01 -8.54 4.33
CA ALA A 156 -9.16 -8.77 5.21
C ALA A 156 -10.50 -8.81 4.46
N TRP A 157 -10.54 -8.31 3.24
CA TRP A 157 -11.76 -8.16 2.41
C TRP A 157 -11.82 -9.14 1.25
N VAL A 158 -10.72 -9.85 0.97
CA VAL A 158 -10.64 -10.90 -0.05
C VAL A 158 -11.29 -12.17 0.47
N THR A 159 -12.28 -12.69 -0.26
CA THR A 159 -12.94 -13.98 0.05
C THR A 159 -12.57 -15.06 -0.95
N GLY A 160 -12.00 -14.71 -2.09
CA GLY A 160 -11.52 -15.65 -3.08
C GLY A 160 -10.68 -14.99 -4.16
N VAL A 161 -9.80 -15.77 -4.75
CA VAL A 161 -8.87 -15.34 -5.80
C VAL A 161 -8.91 -16.34 -6.96
N GLU A 162 -8.97 -15.82 -8.17
CA GLU A 162 -8.64 -16.56 -9.39
C GLU A 162 -7.25 -16.11 -9.84
N ALA A 163 -6.33 -17.03 -10.03
CA ALA A 163 -4.97 -16.70 -10.44
C ALA A 163 -4.40 -17.75 -11.40
N VAL A 164 -3.46 -17.33 -12.22
CA VAL A 164 -2.66 -18.23 -13.06
C VAL A 164 -1.30 -18.45 -12.39
N ILE A 165 -1.04 -19.69 -11.99
CA ILE A 165 0.24 -20.12 -11.41
C ILE A 165 1.09 -20.85 -12.48
N ALA A 166 2.37 -21.07 -12.18
CA ALA A 166 3.24 -21.84 -13.07
C ALA A 166 2.79 -23.31 -13.18
N PRO A 167 2.92 -23.92 -14.35
CA PRO A 167 3.49 -23.38 -15.60
C PRO A 167 2.45 -22.72 -16.54
N GLY A 168 1.31 -22.25 -16.06
CA GLY A 168 0.18 -21.69 -16.81
C GLY A 168 -1.12 -22.42 -16.44
N GLU A 169 -1.31 -22.69 -15.16
CA GLU A 169 -2.51 -23.34 -14.63
C GLU A 169 -3.42 -22.32 -13.93
N LEU A 170 -4.69 -22.28 -14.36
CA LEU A 170 -5.69 -21.44 -13.72
C LEU A 170 -6.23 -22.14 -12.45
N ILE A 171 -6.08 -21.47 -11.33
CA ILE A 171 -6.65 -21.93 -10.06
C ILE A 171 -7.72 -20.94 -9.57
N ARG A 172 -8.68 -21.46 -8.82
CA ARG A 172 -9.69 -20.69 -8.08
C ARG A 172 -9.72 -21.19 -6.65
N VAL A 173 -9.57 -20.27 -5.71
CA VAL A 173 -9.49 -20.56 -4.29
C VAL A 173 -10.37 -19.60 -3.52
N GLY A 174 -11.10 -20.09 -2.52
CA GLY A 174 -12.13 -19.31 -1.84
C GLY A 174 -13.35 -19.06 -2.73
N GLY A 175 -14.07 -17.97 -2.48
CA GLY A 175 -15.21 -17.54 -3.31
C GLY A 175 -16.41 -17.01 -2.54
N ALA A 176 -17.62 -17.49 -2.90
CA ALA A 176 -18.90 -16.97 -2.41
C ALA A 176 -19.25 -17.39 -0.97
N ALA A 177 -18.64 -18.44 -0.46
CA ALA A 177 -18.93 -18.92 0.89
C ALA A 177 -18.39 -17.96 1.95
N ARG A 178 -19.22 -17.67 2.97
CA ARG A 178 -18.79 -16.79 4.09
C ARG A 178 -17.82 -17.48 5.07
N LYS A 179 -17.74 -18.81 5.02
CA LYS A 179 -16.81 -19.61 5.81
C LYS A 179 -16.21 -20.66 4.89
N ASP A 180 -14.90 -20.72 4.83
CA ASP A 180 -14.14 -21.75 4.15
C ASP A 180 -12.88 -22.06 4.99
N VAL A 181 -12.74 -23.31 5.41
CA VAL A 181 -11.58 -23.82 6.17
C VAL A 181 -11.06 -25.11 5.53
N ALA A 182 -11.40 -25.35 4.26
CA ALA A 182 -11.03 -26.54 3.52
C ALA A 182 -9.62 -26.42 2.93
N GLY A 183 -8.63 -26.87 3.67
CA GLY A 183 -7.22 -26.85 3.25
C GLY A 183 -6.45 -25.60 3.69
N TYR A 184 -5.29 -25.39 3.07
CA TYR A 184 -4.50 -24.19 3.31
C TYR A 184 -5.13 -22.98 2.64
N ASP A 185 -5.01 -21.81 3.27
CA ASP A 185 -5.52 -20.55 2.73
C ASP A 185 -4.62 -20.03 1.59
N LEU A 186 -4.90 -20.54 0.39
CA LEU A 186 -4.17 -20.11 -0.81
C LEU A 186 -4.57 -18.70 -1.27
N ALA A 187 -5.76 -18.22 -0.91
CA ALA A 187 -6.15 -16.84 -1.20
C ALA A 187 -5.29 -15.87 -0.39
N ALA A 188 -5.10 -16.14 0.91
CA ALA A 188 -4.20 -15.36 1.75
C ALA A 188 -2.73 -15.48 1.30
N LEU A 189 -2.30 -16.64 0.80
CA LEU A 189 -0.95 -16.82 0.28
C LEU A 189 -0.67 -15.99 -0.98
N LEU A 190 -1.66 -15.88 -1.88
CA LEU A 190 -1.56 -15.07 -3.10
C LEU A 190 -1.71 -13.57 -2.80
N THR A 191 -2.46 -13.21 -1.76
CA THR A 191 -2.59 -11.84 -1.26
C THR A 191 -1.25 -11.39 -0.66
N GLY A 192 -0.74 -10.24 -1.10
CA GLY A 192 0.57 -9.76 -0.69
C GLY A 192 1.75 -10.49 -1.35
N SER A 193 1.52 -11.35 -2.35
CA SER A 193 2.60 -12.07 -3.05
C SER A 193 3.36 -11.22 -4.08
N GLU A 194 2.89 -10.02 -4.39
CA GLU A 194 3.50 -9.09 -5.36
C GLU A 194 3.74 -9.72 -6.74
N GLY A 195 2.84 -10.64 -7.15
CA GLY A 195 2.96 -11.35 -8.43
C GLY A 195 4.08 -12.40 -8.50
N THR A 196 4.77 -12.69 -7.40
CA THR A 196 5.88 -13.66 -7.37
C THR A 196 5.41 -15.11 -7.30
N LEU A 197 4.17 -15.38 -6.92
CA LEU A 197 3.59 -16.72 -6.81
C LEU A 197 2.58 -17.04 -7.93
N GLY A 198 2.15 -16.04 -8.69
CA GLY A 198 1.20 -16.17 -9.77
C GLY A 198 0.62 -14.83 -10.20
N VAL A 199 -0.21 -14.85 -11.24
CA VAL A 199 -0.89 -13.68 -11.81
C VAL A 199 -2.35 -13.70 -11.42
N ILE A 200 -2.78 -12.75 -10.59
CA ILE A 200 -4.19 -12.62 -10.17
C ILE A 200 -5.02 -12.12 -11.35
N THR A 201 -6.11 -12.82 -11.68
CA THR A 201 -7.00 -12.48 -12.81
C THR A 201 -8.38 -12.01 -12.36
N SER A 202 -8.85 -12.46 -11.19
CA SER A 202 -10.12 -12.02 -10.61
C SER A 202 -10.11 -12.17 -9.09
N VAL A 203 -10.91 -11.35 -8.41
CA VAL A 203 -11.01 -11.32 -6.96
C VAL A 203 -12.47 -11.26 -6.53
N SER A 204 -12.84 -12.08 -5.56
CA SER A 204 -14.10 -11.98 -4.83
C SER A 204 -13.88 -11.17 -3.56
N LEU A 205 -14.64 -10.08 -3.40
CA LEU A 205 -14.54 -9.15 -2.28
C LEU A 205 -15.82 -9.16 -1.45
N ARG A 206 -15.66 -9.08 -0.14
CA ARG A 206 -16.78 -8.78 0.77
C ARG A 206 -16.94 -7.27 0.93
N LEU A 207 -18.17 -6.85 1.18
CA LEU A 207 -18.58 -5.48 1.46
C LEU A 207 -19.28 -5.42 2.81
N ILE A 208 -19.52 -4.21 3.32
CA ILE A 208 -20.36 -3.96 4.50
C ILE A 208 -21.41 -2.91 4.18
N PRO A 209 -22.46 -2.75 4.99
CA PRO A 209 -23.31 -1.57 4.92
C PRO A 209 -22.49 -0.29 5.07
N THR A 210 -22.89 0.77 4.36
CA THR A 210 -22.24 2.07 4.48
C THR A 210 -22.27 2.54 5.94
N PRO A 211 -21.11 2.89 6.54
CA PRO A 211 -21.06 3.45 7.88
C PRO A 211 -21.71 4.85 7.95
N GLU A 212 -21.79 5.42 9.13
CA GLU A 212 -22.17 6.82 9.30
C GLU A 212 -21.17 7.73 8.58
N PRO A 213 -21.55 8.97 8.20
CA PRO A 213 -20.63 9.90 7.56
C PRO A 213 -19.37 10.16 8.41
N SER A 214 -18.22 10.25 7.76
CA SER A 214 -16.96 10.63 8.38
C SER A 214 -17.04 12.00 9.08
N LEU A 215 -16.60 12.04 10.33
CA LEU A 215 -16.59 13.20 11.20
C LEU A 215 -15.19 13.42 11.80
N PRO A 216 -14.21 13.85 11.01
CA PRO A 216 -12.83 13.97 11.46
C PRO A 216 -12.65 15.10 12.48
N LEU A 217 -11.68 14.87 13.36
CA LEU A 217 -11.21 15.78 14.40
C LEU A 217 -9.72 16.03 14.24
N ALA A 218 -9.21 17.22 14.56
CA ALA A 218 -7.78 17.51 14.57
C ALA A 218 -7.38 18.11 15.91
N ALA A 219 -6.28 17.65 16.50
CA ALA A 219 -5.75 18.15 17.76
C ALA A 219 -4.23 18.32 17.70
N PHE A 220 -3.73 19.42 18.26
CA PHE A 220 -2.30 19.76 18.25
C PHE A 220 -1.69 19.61 19.63
N TYR A 221 -0.47 19.08 19.67
CA TYR A 221 0.26 18.79 20.90
C TYR A 221 1.64 19.44 20.92
N PRO A 222 2.18 19.76 22.12
CA PRO A 222 3.47 20.43 22.26
C PRO A 222 4.69 19.50 22.16
N SER A 223 4.47 18.19 21.94
CA SER A 223 5.55 17.21 21.76
C SER A 223 5.03 15.92 21.14
N VAL A 224 5.91 15.12 20.54
CA VAL A 224 5.62 13.75 20.07
C VAL A 224 5.08 12.90 21.22
N ALA A 225 5.72 12.94 22.39
CA ALA A 225 5.30 12.17 23.57
C ALA A 225 3.85 12.48 23.98
N SER A 226 3.48 13.76 24.08
CA SER A 226 2.10 14.14 24.46
C SER A 226 1.07 13.76 23.38
N GLY A 227 1.47 13.77 22.10
CA GLY A 227 0.64 13.27 21.01
C GLY A 227 0.43 11.74 21.10
N CYS A 228 1.50 10.98 21.37
CA CYS A 228 1.39 9.53 21.56
C CYS A 228 0.53 9.15 22.78
N GLU A 229 0.64 9.87 23.90
CA GLU A 229 -0.27 9.72 25.03
C GLU A 229 -1.74 9.98 24.64
N ALA A 230 -1.98 10.93 23.73
CA ALA A 230 -3.34 11.19 23.24
C ALA A 230 -3.86 10.03 22.36
N ILE A 231 -3.01 9.36 21.57
CA ILE A 231 -3.40 8.14 20.83
C ILE A 231 -3.87 7.06 21.83
N GLU A 232 -3.12 6.83 22.92
CA GLU A 232 -3.51 5.87 23.94
C GLU A 232 -4.86 6.22 24.58
N ARG A 233 -5.12 7.52 24.86
CA ARG A 233 -6.42 7.98 25.38
C ARG A 233 -7.55 7.77 24.39
N VAL A 234 -7.33 8.05 23.10
CA VAL A 234 -8.31 7.79 22.04
C VAL A 234 -8.63 6.29 21.97
N MET A 235 -7.64 5.44 22.02
CA MET A 235 -7.85 3.98 22.01
C MET A 235 -8.58 3.47 23.26
N ALA A 236 -8.37 4.12 24.40
CA ALA A 236 -9.03 3.78 25.68
C ALA A 236 -10.45 4.37 25.81
N ALA A 237 -10.85 5.29 24.96
CA ALA A 237 -12.13 6.03 25.06
C ALA A 237 -13.36 5.14 24.83
N GLY A 238 -13.22 3.99 24.22
CA GLY A 238 -14.30 3.02 23.93
C GLY A 238 -14.76 3.00 22.48
N PRO A 239 -15.15 4.13 21.85
CA PRO A 239 -15.42 4.15 20.41
C PRO A 239 -14.17 3.81 19.60
N VAL A 240 -14.35 3.00 18.55
CA VAL A 240 -13.26 2.70 17.62
C VAL A 240 -13.22 3.79 16.54
N ALA A 241 -12.17 4.58 16.54
CA ALA A 241 -11.93 5.56 15.47
C ALA A 241 -11.83 4.85 14.11
N ALA A 242 -12.27 5.49 13.04
CA ALA A 242 -12.14 4.96 11.69
C ALA A 242 -10.69 5.03 11.21
N ALA A 243 -10.00 6.13 11.54
CA ALA A 243 -8.59 6.36 11.26
C ALA A 243 -7.96 7.20 12.39
N ILE A 244 -6.68 7.01 12.63
CA ILE A 244 -5.86 7.87 13.51
C ILE A 244 -4.57 8.17 12.77
N GLU A 245 -4.44 9.42 12.32
CA GLU A 245 -3.33 9.92 11.53
C GLU A 245 -2.45 10.86 12.36
N TYR A 246 -1.15 10.91 12.08
CA TYR A 246 -0.27 11.87 12.73
C TYR A 246 0.63 12.61 11.75
N LEU A 247 1.08 13.79 12.17
CA LEU A 247 2.13 14.55 11.55
C LEU A 247 3.08 15.08 12.64
N ASP A 248 4.38 14.93 12.40
CA ASP A 248 5.40 15.54 13.23
C ASP A 248 5.58 17.05 12.91
N ARG A 249 6.42 17.73 13.70
CA ARG A 249 6.75 19.13 13.51
C ARG A 249 7.28 19.43 12.12
N ALA A 250 8.24 18.63 11.64
CA ALA A 250 8.88 18.89 10.35
C ALA A 250 7.87 18.81 9.20
N THR A 251 6.95 17.83 9.24
CA THR A 251 5.83 17.74 8.29
C THR A 251 4.91 18.96 8.38
N LEU A 252 4.58 19.42 9.60
CA LEU A 252 3.73 20.60 9.81
C LEU A 252 4.39 21.90 9.28
N GLU A 253 5.69 22.07 9.44
CA GLU A 253 6.44 23.23 8.91
C GLU A 253 6.35 23.27 7.37
N ILE A 254 6.44 22.13 6.70
CA ILE A 254 6.35 22.03 5.23
C ILE A 254 4.91 22.25 4.73
N THR A 255 3.94 21.66 5.40
CA THR A 255 2.57 21.49 4.83
C THR A 255 1.53 22.40 5.46
N GLY A 256 1.86 23.03 6.59
CA GLY A 256 0.92 23.80 7.42
C GLY A 256 0.26 24.98 6.71
N GLY A 257 0.89 25.57 5.68
CA GLY A 257 0.30 26.63 4.89
C GLY A 257 -1.00 26.25 4.16
N GLY A 258 -1.25 24.93 3.97
CA GLY A 258 -2.47 24.40 3.35
C GLY A 258 -3.49 23.83 4.36
N PHE A 259 -3.17 23.84 5.65
CA PHE A 259 -4.07 23.29 6.67
C PHE A 259 -5.40 24.06 6.71
N PRO A 260 -6.56 23.39 6.77
CA PRO A 260 -7.88 24.04 6.74
C PRO A 260 -8.31 24.59 8.11
N GLY A 261 -7.42 25.36 8.75
CA GLY A 261 -7.63 25.95 10.07
C GLY A 261 -6.42 26.78 10.49
N GLU A 262 -6.37 27.17 11.77
CA GLU A 262 -5.20 27.85 12.34
C GLU A 262 -4.26 26.86 12.99
N LEU A 263 -2.96 26.98 12.71
CA LEU A 263 -1.92 26.23 13.40
C LEU A 263 -1.57 26.97 14.70
N PRO A 264 -1.75 26.35 15.87
CA PRO A 264 -1.40 26.99 17.13
C PRO A 264 0.12 27.10 17.27
N ALA A 265 0.57 28.21 17.88
CA ALA A 265 1.97 28.39 18.19
C ALA A 265 2.48 27.28 19.12
N GLY A 266 3.64 26.72 18.81
CA GLY A 266 4.25 25.63 19.59
C GLY A 266 3.68 24.24 19.26
N ALA A 267 2.98 24.07 18.13
CA ALA A 267 2.56 22.76 17.66
C ALA A 267 3.77 21.95 17.18
N GLU A 268 4.08 20.87 17.87
CA GLU A 268 5.13 19.93 17.54
C GLU A 268 4.55 18.61 16.97
N PHE A 269 3.26 18.40 17.15
CA PHE A 269 2.56 17.17 16.73
C PHE A 269 1.09 17.44 16.46
N LEU A 270 0.55 16.85 15.38
CA LEU A 270 -0.86 16.88 15.03
C LEU A 270 -1.41 15.45 15.03
N LEU A 271 -2.58 15.26 15.62
CA LEU A 271 -3.42 14.08 15.41
C LEU A 271 -4.66 14.46 14.60
N ILE A 272 -5.01 13.61 13.62
CA ILE A 272 -6.31 13.59 12.96
C ILE A 272 -6.97 12.27 13.33
N VAL A 273 -8.16 12.35 13.92
CA VAL A 273 -8.94 11.18 14.32
C VAL A 273 -10.27 11.22 13.58
N ASP A 274 -10.55 10.21 12.78
CA ASP A 274 -11.84 10.10 12.07
C ASP A 274 -12.83 9.24 12.84
N CYS A 275 -14.09 9.64 12.79
CA CYS A 275 -15.22 8.93 13.41
C CYS A 275 -16.31 8.69 12.35
N ASP A 276 -16.69 7.44 12.16
CA ASP A 276 -17.73 7.00 11.22
C ASP A 276 -18.84 6.17 11.91
N SER A 277 -18.98 6.38 13.23
CA SER A 277 -19.96 5.70 14.10
C SER A 277 -20.99 6.65 14.72
N GLY A 278 -20.96 7.92 14.32
CA GLY A 278 -21.96 8.91 14.68
C GLY A 278 -21.51 9.92 15.75
N GLN A 279 -22.39 10.90 16.04
CA GLN A 279 -22.04 12.07 16.85
C GLN A 279 -21.67 11.73 18.30
N ALA A 280 -22.33 10.74 18.90
CA ALA A 280 -22.04 10.37 20.30
C ALA A 280 -20.62 9.84 20.47
N ASP A 281 -20.17 9.00 19.56
CA ASP A 281 -18.81 8.45 19.56
C ASP A 281 -17.77 9.54 19.25
N ARG A 282 -18.10 10.44 18.31
CA ARG A 282 -17.25 11.60 18.02
C ARG A 282 -17.06 12.50 19.25
N ASP A 283 -18.12 12.75 20.03
CA ASP A 283 -18.04 13.56 21.25
C ASP A 283 -17.16 12.91 22.33
N GLU A 284 -17.12 11.57 22.39
CA GLU A 284 -16.22 10.81 23.25
C GLU A 284 -14.77 10.96 22.81
N LEU A 285 -14.49 10.76 21.50
CA LEU A 285 -13.16 10.93 20.92
C LEU A 285 -12.67 12.38 21.05
N LEU A 286 -13.56 13.37 20.89
CA LEU A 286 -13.23 14.78 21.12
C LEU A 286 -12.74 15.04 22.56
N ARG A 287 -13.39 14.44 23.56
CA ARG A 287 -12.96 14.55 24.97
C ARG A 287 -11.59 13.94 25.20
N ALA A 288 -11.33 12.76 24.60
CA ALA A 288 -10.04 12.09 24.70
C ALA A 288 -8.90 12.91 24.08
N LEU A 289 -9.18 13.59 22.95
CA LEU A 289 -8.22 14.46 22.26
C LEU A 289 -7.96 15.78 22.99
N ALA A 290 -8.92 16.32 23.72
CA ALA A 290 -8.81 17.64 24.35
C ALA A 290 -7.75 17.66 25.49
N GLU A 291 -7.49 16.54 26.14
CA GLU A 291 -6.52 16.48 27.21
C GLU A 291 -5.07 16.60 26.70
N GLY A 292 -4.34 17.56 27.22
CA GLY A 292 -2.97 17.85 26.81
C GLY A 292 -2.82 18.59 25.48
N ALA A 293 -3.91 18.86 24.77
CA ALA A 293 -3.88 19.61 23.53
C ALA A 293 -3.57 21.10 23.77
N LEU A 294 -2.86 21.74 22.82
CA LEU A 294 -2.50 23.16 22.86
C LEU A 294 -3.71 24.12 22.80
N CYS A 295 -4.77 23.67 22.16
CA CYS A 295 -6.03 24.40 22.02
C CYS A 295 -7.18 23.39 21.95
N ALA A 296 -8.42 23.88 21.90
CA ALA A 296 -9.58 23.01 21.67
C ALA A 296 -9.42 22.27 20.34
N PRO A 297 -9.68 20.93 20.30
CA PRO A 297 -9.59 20.17 19.05
C PRO A 297 -10.52 20.77 17.99
N LEU A 298 -10.04 20.82 16.77
CA LEU A 298 -10.75 21.32 15.61
C LEU A 298 -11.73 20.26 15.10
N ALA A 299 -12.98 20.67 14.89
CA ALA A 299 -13.99 19.92 14.17
C ALA A 299 -14.32 20.72 12.91
N PRO A 300 -13.76 20.39 11.74
CA PRO A 300 -13.91 21.21 10.54
C PRO A 300 -15.35 21.22 10.03
N ASP A 301 -15.82 22.38 9.55
CA ASP A 301 -17.14 22.52 8.92
C ASP A 301 -17.23 21.71 7.61
N ASP A 302 -16.13 21.59 6.86
CA ASP A 302 -16.00 20.70 5.70
C ASP A 302 -15.00 19.54 6.03
N PRO A 303 -15.52 18.36 6.39
CA PRO A 303 -14.68 17.18 6.66
C PRO A 303 -13.73 16.82 5.51
N ARG A 304 -14.17 17.06 4.27
CA ARG A 304 -13.39 16.77 3.07
C ARG A 304 -12.16 17.68 2.92
N ALA A 305 -12.20 18.89 3.47
CA ALA A 305 -11.06 19.81 3.38
C ALA A 305 -9.85 19.26 4.14
N LEU A 306 -10.08 18.69 5.34
CA LEU A 306 -9.03 18.09 6.15
C LEU A 306 -8.42 16.85 5.47
N TRP A 307 -9.28 15.97 4.92
CA TRP A 307 -8.81 14.78 4.20
C TRP A 307 -8.05 15.15 2.92
N ARG A 308 -8.55 16.06 2.08
CA ARG A 308 -7.82 16.52 0.88
C ARG A 308 -6.43 17.07 1.23
N TRP A 309 -6.33 17.82 2.33
CA TRP A 309 -5.03 18.31 2.80
C TRP A 309 -4.12 17.15 3.24
N ARG A 310 -4.66 16.19 4.00
CA ARG A 310 -3.91 15.01 4.45
C ARG A 310 -3.40 14.16 3.26
N GLU A 311 -4.25 13.91 2.27
CA GLU A 311 -3.90 13.16 1.06
C GLU A 311 -2.78 13.84 0.25
N ALA A 312 -2.70 15.15 0.27
CA ALA A 312 -1.70 15.93 -0.46
C ALA A 312 -0.31 15.95 0.20
N LEU A 313 -0.16 15.45 1.44
CA LEU A 313 1.11 15.55 2.20
C LEU A 313 2.29 14.95 1.44
N GLY A 314 2.13 13.74 0.90
CA GLY A 314 3.20 13.08 0.17
C GLY A 314 3.76 13.90 -0.98
N THR A 315 2.89 14.55 -1.76
CA THR A 315 3.26 15.43 -2.88
C THR A 315 3.88 16.73 -2.38
N SER A 316 3.31 17.33 -1.33
CA SER A 316 3.83 18.58 -0.74
C SER A 316 5.25 18.40 -0.22
N VAL A 317 5.51 17.31 0.52
CA VAL A 317 6.84 16.98 1.04
C VAL A 317 7.84 16.70 -0.09
N SER A 318 7.44 16.01 -1.16
CA SER A 318 8.31 15.81 -2.33
C SER A 318 8.70 17.12 -3.00
N SER A 319 7.77 18.09 -3.05
CA SER A 319 8.00 19.36 -3.76
C SER A 319 8.98 20.29 -3.04
N GLU A 320 9.21 20.11 -1.74
CA GLU A 320 10.08 20.99 -0.95
C GLU A 320 11.56 20.87 -1.35
N HIS A 321 12.03 19.66 -1.64
CA HIS A 321 13.43 19.41 -2.02
C HIS A 321 13.60 18.73 -3.39
N GLY A 322 12.53 18.62 -4.17
CA GLY A 322 12.53 18.03 -5.52
C GLY A 322 12.25 16.51 -5.53
N SER A 323 12.67 15.79 -4.51
CA SER A 323 12.40 14.35 -4.36
C SER A 323 12.50 13.89 -2.90
N LYS A 324 12.16 12.62 -2.67
CA LYS A 324 12.25 12.00 -1.34
C LYS A 324 12.45 10.48 -1.44
N ILE A 325 13.08 9.91 -0.42
CA ILE A 325 12.92 8.50 -0.06
C ILE A 325 11.93 8.44 1.09
N SER A 326 10.82 7.78 0.90
CA SER A 326 9.79 7.58 1.93
C SER A 326 9.67 6.09 2.18
N ASP A 327 10.22 5.63 3.30
CA ASP A 327 10.08 4.26 3.74
C ASP A 327 8.85 4.11 4.62
N ASP A 328 8.12 3.07 4.31
CA ASP A 328 6.92 2.61 4.98
C ASP A 328 7.30 1.52 5.97
N ILE A 329 7.38 1.86 7.24
CA ILE A 329 7.62 0.93 8.34
C ILE A 329 6.42 0.88 9.27
N ALA A 330 6.30 -0.18 10.07
CA ALA A 330 5.35 -0.17 11.17
C ALA A 330 6.02 -0.71 12.44
N VAL A 331 5.66 -0.12 13.59
CA VAL A 331 6.19 -0.48 14.91
C VAL A 331 5.05 -0.74 15.88
N PRO A 332 5.29 -1.50 16.98
CA PRO A 332 4.33 -1.56 18.09
C PRO A 332 3.97 -0.15 18.58
N LEU A 333 2.71 0.08 18.96
CA LEU A 333 2.22 1.42 19.32
C LEU A 333 2.99 2.07 20.48
N ASP A 334 3.43 1.27 21.46
CA ASP A 334 4.26 1.72 22.57
C ASP A 334 5.69 2.13 22.15
N ARG A 335 6.05 1.90 20.87
CA ARG A 335 7.33 2.31 20.27
C ARG A 335 7.18 3.42 19.25
N LEU A 336 5.96 3.93 19.04
CA LEU A 336 5.69 4.93 17.99
C LEU A 336 6.46 6.24 18.23
N ALA A 337 6.49 6.74 19.47
CA ALA A 337 7.24 7.94 19.82
C ALA A 337 8.74 7.75 19.53
N ASP A 338 9.33 6.63 19.97
CA ASP A 338 10.72 6.30 19.73
C ASP A 338 11.05 6.26 18.23
N ALA A 339 10.15 5.67 17.41
CA ALA A 339 10.35 5.55 15.98
C ALA A 339 10.30 6.92 15.26
N ILE A 340 9.39 7.81 15.67
CA ILE A 340 9.28 9.17 15.12
C ILE A 340 10.55 9.99 15.46
N GLU A 341 10.97 9.99 16.73
CA GLU A 341 12.15 10.72 17.17
C GLU A 341 13.43 10.19 16.49
N GLN A 342 13.60 8.87 16.44
CA GLN A 342 14.74 8.24 15.76
C GLN A 342 14.76 8.51 14.26
N THR A 343 13.62 8.67 13.59
CA THR A 343 13.57 9.07 12.16
C THR A 343 14.30 10.40 11.94
N ILE A 344 14.04 11.40 12.80
CA ILE A 344 14.68 12.72 12.73
C ILE A 344 16.17 12.61 13.05
N GLU A 345 16.55 11.87 14.11
CA GLU A 345 17.94 11.64 14.47
C GLU A 345 18.75 10.94 13.35
N ILE A 346 18.14 9.98 12.65
CA ILE A 346 18.74 9.32 11.48
C ILE A 346 18.99 10.35 10.38
N GLY A 347 18.01 11.20 10.07
CA GLY A 347 18.17 12.27 9.09
C GLY A 347 19.34 13.21 9.44
N GLU A 348 19.42 13.69 10.68
CA GLU A 348 20.50 14.53 11.19
C GLU A 348 21.88 13.86 11.05
N ARG A 349 21.98 12.58 11.44
CA ARG A 349 23.19 11.77 11.38
C ARG A 349 23.74 11.62 9.95
N HIS A 350 22.86 11.49 8.96
CA HIS A 350 23.22 11.40 7.55
C HIS A 350 23.28 12.76 6.84
N GLY A 351 22.91 13.85 7.53
CA GLY A 351 22.89 15.21 6.96
C GLY A 351 21.86 15.36 5.85
N VAL A 352 20.69 14.74 6.02
CA VAL A 352 19.51 14.87 5.15
C VAL A 352 18.31 15.37 5.96
N ALA A 353 17.48 16.20 5.36
CA ALA A 353 16.25 16.65 6.00
C ALA A 353 15.26 15.47 6.11
N ALA A 354 14.63 15.34 7.28
CA ALA A 354 13.70 14.25 7.58
C ALA A 354 12.39 14.78 8.14
N CYS A 355 11.31 14.04 7.87
CA CYS A 355 10.00 14.24 8.50
C CYS A 355 9.26 12.90 8.62
N SER A 356 8.24 12.86 9.47
CA SER A 356 7.46 11.66 9.71
C SER A 356 5.97 11.97 9.82
N PHE A 357 5.17 11.22 9.08
CA PHE A 357 3.70 11.26 9.15
C PHE A 357 3.19 9.85 8.86
N GLY A 358 1.93 9.57 9.14
CA GLY A 358 1.39 8.24 8.85
C GLY A 358 0.17 7.88 9.66
N HIS A 359 -0.09 6.55 9.71
CA HIS A 359 -1.27 5.96 10.32
C HIS A 359 -0.96 5.57 11.77
N ALA A 360 -1.14 6.54 12.70
CA ALA A 360 -0.77 6.37 14.11
C ALA A 360 -1.50 5.20 14.78
N GLY A 361 -2.76 4.94 14.39
CA GLY A 361 -3.56 3.85 14.94
C GLY A 361 -2.96 2.46 14.70
N ASP A 362 -2.26 2.30 13.58
CA ASP A 362 -1.62 1.04 13.15
C ASP A 362 -0.13 0.98 13.51
N GLY A 363 0.43 2.08 14.04
CA GLY A 363 1.87 2.20 14.22
C GLY A 363 2.65 2.28 12.92
N ASN A 364 2.00 2.64 11.80
CA ASN A 364 2.61 2.75 10.48
C ASN A 364 3.14 4.16 10.24
N LEU A 365 4.41 4.26 9.90
CA LEU A 365 5.12 5.50 9.64
C LEU A 365 5.54 5.59 8.19
N HIS A 366 5.30 6.74 7.57
CA HIS A 366 5.94 7.17 6.34
C HIS A 366 7.13 8.07 6.70
N SER A 367 8.21 7.43 7.12
CA SER A 367 9.47 8.10 7.47
C SER A 367 10.16 8.55 6.18
N THR A 368 10.37 9.86 6.06
CA THR A 368 10.72 10.48 4.80
C THR A 368 12.03 11.25 4.91
N PHE A 369 12.97 10.96 4.00
CA PHE A 369 14.24 11.68 3.82
C PHE A 369 14.17 12.47 2.52
N MET A 370 14.21 13.79 2.62
CA MET A 370 14.08 14.71 1.49
C MET A 370 15.43 14.92 0.81
N LEU A 371 15.46 15.00 -0.50
CA LEU A 371 16.69 15.11 -1.28
C LEU A 371 16.49 15.86 -2.60
N ASP A 372 17.56 16.44 -3.10
CA ASP A 372 17.68 16.86 -4.48
C ASP A 372 18.08 15.64 -5.33
N PRO A 373 17.27 15.20 -6.31
CA PRO A 373 17.58 14.04 -7.12
C PRO A 373 18.78 14.23 -8.04
N ASP A 374 19.19 15.47 -8.32
CA ASP A 374 20.36 15.82 -9.14
C ASP A 374 21.67 15.83 -8.32
N ASP A 375 21.59 15.79 -6.97
CA ASP A 375 22.74 15.64 -6.08
C ASP A 375 22.96 14.15 -5.71
N GLU A 376 23.88 13.48 -6.43
CA GLU A 376 24.21 12.08 -6.16
C GLU A 376 24.68 11.83 -4.71
N LEU A 377 25.26 12.81 -4.03
CA LEU A 377 25.69 12.65 -2.64
C LEU A 377 24.48 12.68 -1.70
N ALA A 378 23.50 13.58 -1.95
CA ALA A 378 22.24 13.61 -1.22
C ALA A 378 21.46 12.32 -1.41
N VAL A 379 21.38 11.80 -2.63
CA VAL A 379 20.75 10.50 -2.93
C VAL A 379 21.39 9.37 -2.12
N ARG A 380 22.73 9.23 -2.15
CA ARG A 380 23.44 8.21 -1.38
C ARG A 380 23.24 8.34 0.13
N ARG A 381 23.20 9.54 0.67
CA ARG A 381 22.95 9.80 2.09
C ARG A 381 21.52 9.41 2.49
N ALA A 382 20.54 9.78 1.68
CA ALA A 382 19.16 9.42 1.92
C ALA A 382 18.93 7.91 1.83
N MET A 383 19.58 7.20 0.90
CA MET A 383 19.54 5.73 0.84
C MET A 383 20.14 5.09 2.09
N ALA A 384 21.30 5.60 2.58
CA ALA A 384 21.91 5.10 3.81
C ALA A 384 21.04 5.39 5.05
N ALA A 385 20.33 6.52 5.06
CA ALA A 385 19.35 6.81 6.10
C ALA A 385 18.15 5.85 6.06
N GLY A 386 17.67 5.49 4.87
CA GLY A 386 16.65 4.46 4.67
C GLY A 386 17.07 3.09 5.22
N ASP A 387 18.31 2.66 4.94
CA ASP A 387 18.86 1.41 5.50
C ASP A 387 18.89 1.43 7.04
N ASP A 388 19.33 2.54 7.67
CA ASP A 388 19.34 2.69 9.12
C ASP A 388 17.89 2.68 9.69
N LEU A 389 16.94 3.27 8.97
CA LEU A 389 15.53 3.27 9.35
C LEU A 389 14.94 1.86 9.35
N LEU A 390 15.20 1.06 8.32
CA LEU A 390 14.72 -0.34 8.26
C LEU A 390 15.35 -1.18 9.39
N ALA A 391 16.62 -0.93 9.72
CA ALA A 391 17.28 -1.57 10.87
C ALA A 391 16.59 -1.19 12.19
N MET A 392 16.33 0.10 12.40
CA MET A 392 15.62 0.64 13.58
C MET A 392 14.23 0.01 13.72
N ALA A 393 13.46 -0.10 12.63
CA ALA A 393 12.15 -0.73 12.67
C ALA A 393 12.21 -2.17 13.20
N ILE A 394 13.18 -2.96 12.74
CA ILE A 394 13.40 -4.35 13.24
C ILE A 394 13.80 -4.34 14.73
N GLU A 395 14.73 -3.46 15.15
CA GLU A 395 15.18 -3.34 16.54
C GLU A 395 14.04 -2.97 17.49
N LEU A 396 13.10 -2.14 17.05
CA LEU A 396 11.89 -1.79 17.80
C LEU A 396 10.83 -2.91 17.81
N GLY A 397 11.08 -4.05 17.15
CA GLY A 397 10.14 -5.17 17.08
C GLY A 397 9.04 -4.99 16.05
N GLY A 398 9.23 -4.06 15.11
CA GLY A 398 8.32 -3.73 14.03
C GLY A 398 8.57 -4.50 12.73
N THR A 399 8.13 -3.91 11.63
CA THR A 399 8.26 -4.46 10.27
C THR A 399 8.79 -3.41 9.29
N ILE A 400 9.56 -3.89 8.32
CA ILE A 400 10.14 -3.07 7.25
C ILE A 400 9.11 -2.59 6.21
N SER A 401 7.88 -3.08 6.25
CA SER A 401 6.80 -2.60 5.39
C SER A 401 5.46 -2.76 6.07
N GLY A 402 4.74 -1.63 6.25
CA GLY A 402 3.36 -1.60 6.72
C GLY A 402 2.38 -1.93 5.59
N GLU A 403 2.53 -1.27 4.43
CA GLU A 403 1.56 -1.36 3.34
C GLU A 403 2.17 -1.28 1.92
N HIS A 404 3.34 -0.65 1.71
CA HIS A 404 3.90 -0.44 0.36
C HIS A 404 4.44 -1.72 -0.29
N GLY A 405 4.72 -2.77 0.50
CA GLY A 405 5.33 -4.00 0.04
C GLY A 405 6.86 -3.95 0.05
N ILE A 406 7.47 -5.01 -0.45
CA ILE A 406 8.92 -5.22 -0.50
C ILE A 406 9.49 -4.84 -1.87
N GLY A 407 8.91 -5.33 -2.95
CA GLY A 407 9.30 -5.05 -4.33
C GLY A 407 10.80 -5.23 -4.57
N LEU A 408 11.40 -4.20 -5.18
CA LEU A 408 12.84 -4.05 -5.33
C LEU A 408 13.47 -3.28 -4.17
N ALA A 409 12.75 -2.31 -3.61
CA ALA A 409 13.26 -1.33 -2.66
C ALA A 409 13.79 -1.96 -1.37
N LYS A 410 13.14 -3.02 -0.89
CA LYS A 410 13.43 -3.66 0.40
C LYS A 410 13.95 -5.09 0.28
N ASN A 411 14.40 -5.48 -0.93
CA ASN A 411 15.03 -6.78 -1.14
C ASN A 411 16.27 -6.95 -0.25
N GLY A 412 16.46 -8.19 0.26
CA GLY A 412 17.53 -8.51 1.18
C GLY A 412 17.25 -8.16 2.65
N TRP A 413 16.20 -7.37 2.94
CA TRP A 413 15.81 -7.04 4.31
C TRP A 413 14.92 -8.11 4.96
N LEU A 414 14.16 -8.89 4.17
CA LEU A 414 13.31 -9.98 4.69
C LEU A 414 14.11 -10.99 5.51
N HIS A 415 15.33 -11.34 5.10
CA HIS A 415 16.18 -12.23 5.87
C HIS A 415 16.57 -11.66 7.24
N LYS A 416 16.85 -10.36 7.29
CA LYS A 416 17.15 -9.66 8.55
C LYS A 416 15.95 -9.62 9.49
N GLN A 417 14.76 -9.39 8.93
CA GLN A 417 13.52 -9.34 9.72
C GLN A 417 13.09 -10.72 10.25
N TRP A 418 13.16 -11.76 9.43
CA TRP A 418 12.61 -13.08 9.76
C TRP A 418 13.61 -14.08 10.32
N GLY A 419 14.88 -13.93 9.96
CA GLY A 419 15.91 -14.93 10.25
C GLY A 419 15.79 -16.19 9.37
N GLY A 420 16.76 -17.09 9.51
CA GLY A 420 16.93 -18.20 8.57
C GLY A 420 15.78 -19.20 8.44
N PRO A 421 15.09 -19.62 9.52
CA PRO A 421 14.00 -20.60 9.39
C PRO A 421 12.80 -20.08 8.59
N ALA A 422 12.36 -18.84 8.85
CA ALA A 422 11.23 -18.26 8.13
C ALA A 422 11.59 -17.93 6.68
N SER A 423 12.81 -17.43 6.41
CA SER A 423 13.31 -17.20 5.06
C SER A 423 13.30 -18.51 4.24
N ARG A 424 13.78 -19.63 4.80
CA ARG A 424 13.72 -20.93 4.10
C ARG A 424 12.29 -21.39 3.81
N ALA A 425 11.34 -21.13 4.70
CA ALA A 425 9.94 -21.47 4.45
C ALA A 425 9.35 -20.62 3.31
N HIS A 426 9.68 -19.33 3.26
CA HIS A 426 9.29 -18.42 2.18
C HIS A 426 9.88 -18.90 0.82
N GLU A 427 11.16 -19.20 0.78
CA GLU A 427 11.83 -19.74 -0.43
C GLU A 427 11.22 -21.07 -0.88
N ALA A 428 10.89 -21.97 0.05
CA ALA A 428 10.25 -23.24 -0.27
C ALA A 428 8.86 -23.05 -0.91
N ILE A 429 8.07 -22.08 -0.47
CA ILE A 429 6.78 -21.71 -1.07
C ILE A 429 7.01 -21.18 -2.49
N LYS A 430 7.95 -20.26 -2.66
CA LYS A 430 8.31 -19.73 -3.99
C LYS A 430 8.73 -20.85 -4.93
N GLN A 431 9.63 -21.73 -4.49
CA GLN A 431 10.11 -22.87 -5.28
C GLN A 431 9.00 -23.86 -5.64
N ALA A 432 8.01 -24.05 -4.76
CA ALA A 432 6.90 -24.96 -5.03
C ALA A 432 5.94 -24.40 -6.10
N LEU A 433 5.69 -23.09 -6.11
CA LEU A 433 4.73 -22.45 -7.02
C LEU A 433 5.37 -21.88 -8.29
N ASP A 434 6.66 -21.60 -8.26
CA ASP A 434 7.42 -21.07 -9.41
C ASP A 434 8.86 -21.65 -9.44
N PRO A 435 9.01 -22.95 -9.76
CA PRO A 435 10.31 -23.63 -9.69
C PRO A 435 11.38 -23.07 -10.64
N LYS A 436 10.99 -22.33 -11.68
CA LYS A 436 11.93 -21.67 -12.60
C LYS A 436 12.25 -20.24 -12.25
N ASN A 437 11.59 -19.68 -11.21
CA ASN A 437 11.72 -18.27 -10.81
C ASN A 437 11.48 -17.29 -11.97
N LEU A 438 10.38 -17.49 -12.72
CA LEU A 438 9.98 -16.65 -13.85
C LEU A 438 8.85 -15.67 -13.49
N MET A 439 8.14 -15.91 -12.39
CA MET A 439 7.08 -15.04 -11.91
C MET A 439 7.66 -13.89 -11.08
N ASN A 440 7.64 -12.71 -11.63
CA ASN A 440 8.16 -11.47 -11.05
C ASN A 440 9.54 -11.63 -10.38
N PRO A 441 10.55 -12.14 -11.11
CA PRO A 441 11.84 -12.47 -10.53
C PRO A 441 12.52 -11.23 -9.93
N GLY A 442 13.34 -11.45 -8.90
CA GLY A 442 14.10 -10.39 -8.25
C GLY A 442 13.29 -9.48 -7.32
N LYS A 443 12.02 -9.80 -7.03
CA LYS A 443 11.20 -9.11 -6.05
C LYS A 443 10.86 -10.00 -4.87
N LYS A 444 10.65 -9.38 -3.71
CA LYS A 444 10.24 -10.06 -2.47
C LYS A 444 11.17 -11.22 -2.11
N MET A 445 12.45 -11.04 -2.36
CA MET A 445 13.49 -12.06 -2.09
C MET A 445 14.02 -11.94 -0.66
N THR A 446 14.38 -13.09 -0.08
CA THR A 446 15.01 -13.19 1.25
C THR A 446 16.52 -12.97 1.21
#